data_aa4a46680239c0b64551f8f81ff4786d
#
_entry.id   aa4a46680239c0b64551f8f81ff4786d
#
_cell.length_a   1.000
_cell.length_b   1.000
_cell.length_c   1.000
_cell.angle_alpha   90.00
_cell.angle_beta   90.00
_cell.angle_gamma   90.00
#
_symmetry.space_group_name_H-M   'P 1'
#
loop_
_entity.id
_entity.type
_entity.pdbx_description
1 polymer ?
#
loop_
_entity_poly.entity_id
_entity_poly.type
_entity_poly.pdbx_seq_one_letter_code
_entity_poly.pdbx_strand_id
1 'polypeptide(L)'
;MDKTELAAYACAVRALSRREHCAAELRAKLGQRDYSDEVIATVIARLKTDGYLSEARFAEAFLRMRMQGGEAPWLAAQRARQRGADESALQDALAAAQDDFDALRVCRDLLLRRDPQGLRHENERIWQRQARFLRNKGFDAATILRCLKENLQDDVSIAED
;
A
#
# COMPACT_ATOMS: atom_id res chain seq x y z
N MET A 1 18.44 -10.95 27.67
CA MET A 1 19.10 -10.66 26.36
C MET A 1 20.56 -10.39 26.59
N ASP A 2 21.40 -11.04 25.83
CA ASP A 2 22.83 -10.79 25.84
C ASP A 2 23.20 -9.49 25.09
N LYS A 3 24.51 -9.14 25.05
CA LYS A 3 24.99 -7.91 24.42
C LYS A 3 24.70 -7.86 22.93
N THR A 4 24.73 -8.99 22.24
CA THR A 4 24.47 -9.11 20.80
C THR A 4 22.98 -8.94 20.51
N GLU A 5 22.15 -9.60 21.29
CA GLU A 5 20.67 -9.48 21.22
C GLU A 5 20.22 -8.04 21.50
N LEU A 6 20.80 -7.36 22.49
CA LEU A 6 20.52 -5.95 22.79
C LEU A 6 20.87 -5.02 21.62
N ALA A 7 22.02 -5.27 20.97
CA ALA A 7 22.43 -4.50 19.80
C ALA A 7 21.48 -4.72 18.60
N ALA A 8 21.07 -5.97 18.35
CA ALA A 8 20.10 -6.31 17.31
C ALA A 8 18.73 -5.71 17.61
N TYR A 9 18.27 -5.78 18.87
CA TYR A 9 17.03 -5.18 19.33
C TYR A 9 17.02 -3.66 19.09
N ALA A 10 18.06 -2.96 19.51
CA ALA A 10 18.18 -1.52 19.30
C ALA A 10 18.21 -1.15 17.80
N CYS A 11 18.83 -2.00 16.97
CA CYS A 11 18.80 -1.83 15.52
C CYS A 11 17.36 -1.93 14.95
N ALA A 12 16.61 -2.93 15.39
CA ALA A 12 15.21 -3.13 14.96
C ALA A 12 14.30 -2.00 15.45
N VAL A 13 14.43 -1.55 16.69
CA VAL A 13 13.65 -0.42 17.24
C VAL A 13 13.91 0.85 16.43
N ARG A 14 15.16 1.14 16.06
CA ARG A 14 15.46 2.28 15.16
C ARG A 14 14.83 2.16 13.78
N ALA A 15 14.65 0.96 13.25
CA ALA A 15 13.93 0.76 12.00
C ALA A 15 12.43 1.02 12.19
N LEU A 16 11.84 0.47 13.25
CA LEU A 16 10.42 0.63 13.59
C LEU A 16 10.04 2.07 13.96
N SER A 17 10.98 2.87 14.47
CA SER A 17 10.73 4.29 14.75
C SER A 17 10.54 5.15 13.49
N ARG A 18 10.95 4.65 12.32
CA ARG A 18 10.81 5.36 11.05
C ARG A 18 9.52 5.02 10.31
N ARG A 19 9.13 3.74 10.36
CA ARG A 19 7.89 3.21 9.80
C ARG A 19 7.57 1.85 10.39
N GLU A 20 6.35 1.39 10.21
CA GLU A 20 6.00 0.00 10.49
C GLU A 20 6.79 -0.96 9.57
N HIS A 21 7.16 -2.12 10.12
CA HIS A 21 7.80 -3.22 9.42
C HIS A 21 7.07 -4.52 9.76
N CYS A 22 7.03 -5.47 8.85
CA CYS A 22 6.68 -6.85 9.20
C CYS A 22 7.90 -7.63 9.72
N ALA A 23 7.65 -8.76 10.36
CA ALA A 23 8.72 -9.62 10.88
C ALA A 23 9.68 -10.06 9.78
N ALA A 24 9.18 -10.37 8.58
CA ALA A 24 10.02 -10.78 7.44
C ALA A 24 11.01 -9.67 7.02
N GLU A 25 10.57 -8.42 6.95
CA GLU A 25 11.45 -7.29 6.64
C GLU A 25 12.53 -7.09 7.71
N LEU A 26 12.16 -7.22 8.99
CA LEU A 26 13.14 -7.09 10.08
C LEU A 26 14.14 -8.24 10.10
N ARG A 27 13.69 -9.49 9.84
CA ARG A 27 14.59 -10.65 9.69
C ARG A 27 15.61 -10.41 8.60
N ALA A 28 15.16 -10.00 7.42
CA ALA A 28 16.07 -9.69 6.31
C ALA A 28 17.07 -8.58 6.67
N LYS A 29 16.59 -7.52 7.33
CA LYS A 29 17.42 -6.39 7.74
C LYS A 29 18.48 -6.76 8.79
N LEU A 30 18.11 -7.59 9.76
CA LEU A 30 19.05 -8.08 10.78
C LEU A 30 20.03 -9.11 10.20
N GLY A 31 19.56 -9.99 9.30
CA GLY A 31 20.42 -10.94 8.60
C GLY A 31 21.49 -10.25 7.74
N GLN A 32 21.16 -9.14 7.08
CA GLN A 32 22.14 -8.31 6.34
C GLN A 32 23.22 -7.68 7.22
N ARG A 33 23.07 -7.75 8.55
CA ARG A 33 24.02 -7.26 9.55
C ARG A 33 24.73 -8.39 10.29
N ASP A 34 24.66 -9.60 9.71
CA ASP A 34 25.33 -10.80 10.20
C ASP A 34 24.90 -11.27 11.60
N TYR A 35 23.70 -10.90 12.05
CA TYR A 35 23.11 -11.51 13.24
C TYR A 35 22.66 -12.95 12.93
N SER A 36 22.91 -13.88 13.87
CA SER A 36 22.46 -15.27 13.70
C SER A 36 20.94 -15.41 13.75
N ASP A 37 20.42 -16.49 13.15
CA ASP A 37 18.98 -16.76 13.12
C ASP A 37 18.37 -16.89 14.53
N GLU A 38 19.14 -17.41 15.50
CA GLU A 38 18.71 -17.53 16.90
C GLU A 38 18.55 -16.15 17.54
N VAL A 39 19.54 -15.25 17.36
CA VAL A 39 19.47 -13.87 17.84
C VAL A 39 18.27 -13.14 17.20
N ILE A 40 18.10 -13.31 15.89
CA ILE A 40 16.98 -12.69 15.15
C ILE A 40 15.64 -13.20 15.68
N ALA A 41 15.48 -14.51 15.88
CA ALA A 41 14.26 -15.10 16.40
C ALA A 41 13.92 -14.56 17.80
N THR A 42 14.90 -14.51 18.71
CA THR A 42 14.74 -13.96 20.05
C THR A 42 14.31 -12.50 20.02
N VAL A 43 14.97 -11.68 19.20
CA VAL A 43 14.67 -10.25 19.08
C VAL A 43 13.28 -10.02 18.50
N ILE A 44 12.89 -10.73 17.44
CA ILE A 44 11.55 -10.63 16.83
C ILE A 44 10.46 -11.00 17.84
N ALA A 45 10.64 -12.09 18.59
CA ALA A 45 9.69 -12.49 19.63
C ALA A 45 9.55 -11.41 20.71
N ARG A 46 10.66 -10.86 21.15
CA ARG A 46 10.67 -9.80 22.17
C ARG A 46 9.99 -8.50 21.67
N LEU A 47 10.27 -8.07 20.45
CA LEU A 47 9.63 -6.89 19.84
C LEU A 47 8.11 -7.04 19.73
N LYS A 48 7.61 -8.24 19.44
CA LYS A 48 6.17 -8.54 19.45
C LYS A 48 5.59 -8.43 20.87
N THR A 49 6.26 -9.03 21.85
CA THR A 49 5.84 -8.97 23.26
C THR A 49 5.81 -7.55 23.79
N ASP A 50 6.83 -6.76 23.46
CA ASP A 50 6.94 -5.36 23.89
C ASP A 50 6.02 -4.41 23.09
N GLY A 51 5.30 -4.91 22.08
CA GLY A 51 4.36 -4.15 21.26
C GLY A 51 5.01 -3.24 20.20
N TYR A 52 6.34 -3.29 20.03
CA TYR A 52 7.03 -2.53 19.00
C TYR A 52 6.81 -3.08 17.60
N LEU A 53 6.66 -4.40 17.45
CA LEU A 53 6.38 -5.07 16.18
C LEU A 53 4.95 -5.58 16.16
N SER A 54 4.17 -5.15 15.17
CA SER A 54 2.78 -5.57 14.95
C SER A 54 2.53 -5.82 13.47
N GLU A 55 2.20 -7.05 13.11
CA GLU A 55 1.81 -7.41 11.74
C GLU A 55 0.53 -6.69 11.31
N ALA A 56 -0.41 -6.51 12.23
CA ALA A 56 -1.65 -5.78 11.95
C ALA A 56 -1.37 -4.30 11.62
N ARG A 57 -0.59 -3.59 12.43
CA ARG A 57 -0.23 -2.20 12.15
C ARG A 57 0.56 -2.06 10.85
N PHE A 58 1.47 -3.01 10.56
CA PHE A 58 2.19 -3.01 9.28
C PHE A 58 1.22 -3.14 8.10
N ALA A 59 0.31 -4.13 8.13
CA ALA A 59 -0.65 -4.37 7.07
C ALA A 59 -1.53 -3.13 6.83
N GLU A 60 -2.11 -2.57 7.87
CA GLU A 60 -2.97 -1.38 7.80
C GLU A 60 -2.21 -0.15 7.26
N ALA A 61 -1.01 0.12 7.78
CA ALA A 61 -0.20 1.26 7.36
C ALA A 61 0.27 1.10 5.90
N PHE A 62 0.66 -0.11 5.49
CA PHE A 62 1.11 -0.39 4.14
C PHE A 62 -0.03 -0.22 3.12
N LEU A 63 -1.20 -0.80 3.37
CA LEU A 63 -2.36 -0.64 2.50
C LEU A 63 -2.77 0.83 2.39
N ARG A 64 -2.87 1.53 3.52
CA ARG A 64 -3.21 2.95 3.55
C ARG A 64 -2.27 3.80 2.70
N MET A 65 -0.97 3.61 2.85
CA MET A 65 0.05 4.33 2.07
C MET A 65 -0.11 4.08 0.55
N ARG A 66 -0.31 2.83 0.15
CA ARG A 66 -0.46 2.47 -1.27
C ARG A 66 -1.75 3.01 -1.86
N MET A 67 -2.85 2.92 -1.11
CA MET A 67 -4.17 3.43 -1.50
C MET A 67 -4.20 4.96 -1.58
N GLN A 68 -3.50 5.66 -0.71
CA GLN A 68 -3.29 7.12 -0.82
C GLN A 68 -2.58 7.49 -2.12
N GLY A 69 -1.71 6.64 -2.63
CA GLY A 69 -1.11 6.76 -3.96
C GLY A 69 -2.01 6.35 -5.14
N GLY A 70 -3.27 6.00 -4.87
CA GLY A 70 -4.28 5.66 -5.86
C GLY A 70 -4.34 4.17 -6.26
N GLU A 71 -3.63 3.28 -5.56
CA GLU A 71 -3.73 1.84 -5.82
C GLU A 71 -5.03 1.26 -5.26
N ALA A 72 -5.60 0.30 -6.00
CA ALA A 72 -6.71 -0.50 -5.50
C ALA A 72 -6.27 -1.39 -4.32
N PRO A 73 -7.15 -1.68 -3.35
CA PRO A 73 -6.80 -2.44 -2.14
C PRO A 73 -6.17 -3.81 -2.42
N TRP A 74 -6.68 -4.55 -3.39
CA TRP A 74 -6.16 -5.87 -3.74
C TRP A 74 -4.72 -5.82 -4.26
N LEU A 75 -4.37 -4.78 -5.04
CA LEU A 75 -3.01 -4.59 -5.54
C LEU A 75 -2.06 -4.20 -4.41
N ALA A 76 -2.49 -3.31 -3.52
CA ALA A 76 -1.75 -2.96 -2.31
C ALA A 76 -1.48 -4.19 -1.44
N ALA A 77 -2.49 -5.07 -1.27
CA ALA A 77 -2.33 -6.33 -0.54
C ALA A 77 -1.34 -7.29 -1.21
N GLN A 78 -1.39 -7.41 -2.54
CA GLN A 78 -0.41 -8.21 -3.28
C GLN A 78 1.03 -7.72 -3.06
N ARG A 79 1.24 -6.41 -3.04
CA ARG A 79 2.55 -5.82 -2.75
C ARG A 79 2.98 -6.05 -1.31
N ALA A 80 2.05 -6.02 -0.35
CA ALA A 80 2.34 -6.36 1.04
C ALA A 80 2.78 -7.82 1.19
N ARG A 81 2.15 -8.77 0.48
CA ARG A 81 2.57 -10.18 0.42
C ARG A 81 4.01 -10.33 -0.10
N GLN A 82 4.36 -9.58 -1.14
CA GLN A 82 5.73 -9.56 -1.66
C GLN A 82 6.76 -9.05 -0.64
N ARG A 83 6.34 -8.25 0.34
CA ARG A 83 7.16 -7.82 1.48
C ARG A 83 7.22 -8.82 2.61
N GLY A 84 6.42 -9.88 2.55
CA GLY A 84 6.33 -10.91 3.57
C GLY A 84 5.38 -10.59 4.71
N ALA A 85 4.34 -9.79 4.46
CA ALA A 85 3.28 -9.53 5.41
C ALA A 85 2.63 -10.83 5.91
N ASP A 86 2.24 -10.85 7.18
CA ASP A 86 1.45 -11.93 7.75
C ASP A 86 0.08 -12.02 7.06
N GLU A 87 -0.28 -13.20 6.55
CA GLU A 87 -1.48 -13.35 5.71
C GLU A 87 -2.76 -13.08 6.49
N SER A 88 -2.86 -13.53 7.74
CA SER A 88 -4.05 -13.30 8.56
C SER A 88 -4.26 -11.80 8.84
N ALA A 89 -3.22 -11.11 9.27
CA ALA A 89 -3.25 -9.67 9.48
C ALA A 89 -3.57 -8.89 8.20
N LEU A 90 -3.02 -9.35 7.07
CA LEU A 90 -3.25 -8.73 5.77
C LEU A 90 -4.69 -8.91 5.29
N GLN A 91 -5.30 -10.09 5.49
CA GLN A 91 -6.70 -10.34 5.13
C GLN A 91 -7.65 -9.44 5.92
N ASP A 92 -7.42 -9.27 7.23
CA ASP A 92 -8.23 -8.38 8.06
C ASP A 92 -8.12 -6.92 7.59
N ALA A 93 -6.90 -6.44 7.33
CA ALA A 93 -6.65 -5.10 6.82
C ALA A 93 -7.27 -4.89 5.43
N LEU A 94 -7.19 -5.89 4.54
CA LEU A 94 -7.76 -5.83 3.20
C LEU A 94 -9.30 -5.78 3.25
N ALA A 95 -9.93 -6.60 4.08
CA ALA A 95 -11.38 -6.58 4.24
C ALA A 95 -11.87 -5.19 4.70
N ALA A 96 -11.24 -4.61 5.71
CA ALA A 96 -11.56 -3.27 6.19
C ALA A 96 -11.33 -2.19 5.11
N ALA A 97 -10.24 -2.28 4.34
CA ALA A 97 -9.94 -1.34 3.27
C ALA A 97 -10.94 -1.42 2.11
N GLN A 98 -11.46 -2.62 1.80
CA GLN A 98 -12.43 -2.83 0.72
C GLN A 98 -13.82 -2.28 1.08
N ASP A 99 -14.21 -2.32 2.35
CA ASP A 99 -15.52 -1.81 2.80
C ASP A 99 -15.68 -0.30 2.53
N ASP A 100 -14.60 0.46 2.64
CA ASP A 100 -14.61 1.91 2.44
C ASP A 100 -14.15 2.35 1.03
N PHE A 101 -13.78 1.41 0.15
CA PHE A 101 -13.18 1.71 -1.14
C PHE A 101 -14.20 1.95 -2.24
N ASP A 102 -14.29 3.18 -2.70
CA ASP A 102 -15.06 3.57 -3.90
C ASP A 102 -14.11 3.63 -5.12
N ALA A 103 -14.07 2.53 -5.88
CA ALA A 103 -13.20 2.40 -7.04
C ALA A 103 -13.45 3.48 -8.10
N LEU A 104 -14.73 3.80 -8.37
CA LEU A 104 -15.08 4.77 -9.39
C LEU A 104 -14.67 6.19 -9.00
N ARG A 105 -14.88 6.57 -7.74
CA ARG A 105 -14.47 7.87 -7.20
C ARG A 105 -12.94 8.03 -7.29
N VAL A 106 -12.18 7.04 -6.82
CA VAL A 106 -10.71 7.10 -6.86
C VAL A 106 -10.20 7.15 -8.30
N CYS A 107 -10.81 6.39 -9.21
CA CYS A 107 -10.50 6.39 -10.64
C CYS A 107 -10.71 7.77 -11.27
N ARG A 108 -11.84 8.43 -10.96
CA ARG A 108 -12.17 9.80 -11.41
C ARG A 108 -11.13 10.81 -10.90
N ASP A 109 -10.83 10.76 -9.61
CA ASP A 109 -9.85 11.66 -8.99
C ASP A 109 -8.47 11.55 -9.64
N LEU A 110 -8.05 10.33 -9.97
CA LEU A 110 -6.80 10.07 -10.68
C LEU A 110 -6.81 10.65 -12.10
N LEU A 111 -7.92 10.47 -12.82
CA LEU A 111 -8.07 11.01 -14.19
C LEU A 111 -8.10 12.53 -14.20
N LEU A 112 -8.83 13.17 -13.30
CA LEU A 112 -8.89 14.62 -13.18
C LEU A 112 -7.51 15.26 -12.98
N ARG A 113 -6.64 14.59 -12.20
CA ARG A 113 -5.26 15.05 -11.99
C ARG A 113 -4.34 14.85 -13.19
N ARG A 114 -4.54 13.76 -13.95
CA ARG A 114 -3.66 13.39 -15.08
C ARG A 114 -4.10 13.98 -16.42
N ASP A 115 -5.40 14.13 -16.60
CA ASP A 115 -6.02 14.58 -17.84
C ASP A 115 -7.14 15.61 -17.52
N PRO A 116 -6.76 16.74 -16.90
CA PRO A 116 -7.74 17.75 -16.45
C PRO A 116 -8.51 18.40 -17.60
N GLN A 117 -7.95 18.35 -18.80
CA GLN A 117 -8.57 18.92 -20.00
C GLN A 117 -9.42 17.90 -20.77
N GLY A 118 -9.43 16.64 -20.38
CA GLY A 118 -10.21 15.59 -21.06
C GLY A 118 -9.69 15.24 -22.45
N LEU A 119 -8.39 15.43 -22.72
CA LEU A 119 -7.78 15.17 -24.03
C LEU A 119 -7.92 13.72 -24.49
N ARG A 120 -8.21 12.81 -23.58
CA ARG A 120 -8.53 11.40 -23.88
C ARG A 120 -9.73 11.25 -24.82
N HIS A 121 -10.67 12.18 -24.82
CA HIS A 121 -11.84 12.14 -25.69
C HIS A 121 -11.52 12.50 -27.15
N GLU A 122 -10.44 13.21 -27.37
CA GLU A 122 -10.01 13.69 -28.70
C GLU A 122 -8.87 12.88 -29.29
N ASN A 123 -8.15 12.10 -28.46
CA ASN A 123 -6.93 11.42 -28.86
C ASN A 123 -6.85 9.99 -28.32
N GLU A 124 -6.91 9.02 -29.24
CA GLU A 124 -6.85 7.59 -28.93
C GLU A 124 -5.57 7.18 -28.17
N ARG A 125 -4.43 7.78 -28.48
CA ARG A 125 -3.17 7.48 -27.77
C ARG A 125 -3.23 7.93 -26.31
N ILE A 126 -3.88 9.06 -26.04
CA ILE A 126 -4.10 9.56 -24.69
C ILE A 126 -5.05 8.63 -23.96
N TRP A 127 -6.18 8.24 -24.61
CA TRP A 127 -7.11 7.26 -24.04
C TRP A 127 -6.39 5.98 -23.61
N GLN A 128 -5.62 5.36 -24.52
CA GLN A 128 -4.88 4.13 -24.23
C GLN A 128 -3.86 4.31 -23.11
N ARG A 129 -3.20 5.44 -23.03
CA ARG A 129 -2.25 5.76 -21.97
C ARG A 129 -2.94 5.86 -20.60
N GLN A 130 -4.10 6.51 -20.52
CA GLN A 130 -4.87 6.59 -19.30
C GLN A 130 -5.43 5.23 -18.88
N ALA A 131 -5.95 4.46 -19.83
CA ALA A 131 -6.43 3.10 -19.57
C ALA A 131 -5.32 2.20 -18.98
N ARG A 132 -4.12 2.25 -19.53
CA ARG A 132 -2.95 1.50 -19.02
C ARG A 132 -2.55 1.97 -17.62
N PHE A 133 -2.53 3.27 -17.38
CA PHE A 133 -2.24 3.82 -16.07
C PHE A 133 -3.22 3.31 -15.00
N LEU A 134 -4.52 3.37 -15.28
CA LEU A 134 -5.54 2.90 -14.33
C LEU A 134 -5.47 1.39 -14.10
N ARG A 135 -5.18 0.61 -15.15
CA ARG A 135 -4.94 -0.82 -15.01
C ARG A 135 -3.75 -1.11 -14.09
N ASN A 136 -2.66 -0.35 -14.23
CA ASN A 136 -1.47 -0.49 -13.38
C ASN A 136 -1.73 -0.07 -11.91
N LYS A 137 -2.78 0.71 -11.67
CA LYS A 137 -3.28 1.03 -10.33
C LYS A 137 -4.21 -0.04 -9.75
N GLY A 138 -4.55 -1.06 -10.53
CA GLY A 138 -5.32 -2.21 -10.09
C GLY A 138 -6.82 -2.13 -10.34
N PHE A 139 -7.31 -1.17 -11.12
CA PHE A 139 -8.73 -1.08 -11.48
C PHE A 139 -9.12 -2.11 -12.53
N ASP A 140 -10.34 -2.64 -12.43
CA ASP A 140 -10.90 -3.56 -13.42
C ASP A 140 -11.33 -2.84 -14.71
N ALA A 141 -11.48 -3.63 -15.78
CA ALA A 141 -11.80 -3.09 -17.10
C ALA A 141 -13.14 -2.33 -17.14
N ALA A 142 -14.16 -2.79 -16.40
CA ALA A 142 -15.47 -2.15 -16.38
C ALA A 142 -15.40 -0.76 -15.71
N THR A 143 -14.73 -0.65 -14.57
CA THR A 143 -14.48 0.61 -13.88
C THR A 143 -13.68 1.58 -14.74
N ILE A 144 -12.60 1.08 -15.38
CA ILE A 144 -11.76 1.89 -16.28
C ILE A 144 -12.58 2.44 -17.44
N LEU A 145 -13.32 1.59 -18.15
CA LEU A 145 -14.12 2.01 -19.31
C LEU A 145 -15.21 3.03 -18.91
N ARG A 146 -15.88 2.79 -17.79
CA ARG A 146 -16.88 3.72 -17.27
C ARG A 146 -16.27 5.09 -17.01
N CYS A 147 -15.16 5.12 -16.28
CA CYS A 147 -14.46 6.34 -15.90
C CYS A 147 -13.91 7.10 -17.12
N LEU A 148 -13.31 6.40 -18.09
CA LEU A 148 -12.75 7.03 -19.30
C LEU A 148 -13.80 7.65 -20.19
N LYS A 149 -15.03 7.10 -20.23
CA LYS A 149 -16.14 7.61 -21.04
C LYS A 149 -16.83 8.82 -20.41
N GLU A 150 -16.71 9.02 -19.11
CA GLU A 150 -17.34 10.14 -18.41
C GLU A 150 -16.67 11.48 -18.78
N ASN A 151 -17.49 12.51 -18.97
CA ASN A 151 -17.01 13.88 -19.11
C ASN A 151 -16.88 14.51 -17.72
N LEU A 152 -15.72 14.32 -17.08
CA LEU A 152 -15.47 14.73 -15.69
C LEU A 152 -15.38 16.25 -15.50
N GLN A 153 -15.41 17.04 -16.58
CA GLN A 153 -15.33 18.50 -16.53
C GLN A 153 -16.66 19.14 -16.17
N ASP A 154 -17.77 18.48 -16.47
CA ASP A 154 -19.10 19.00 -16.20
C ASP A 154 -19.47 18.96 -14.70
N ASP A 155 -18.85 18.04 -13.93
CA ASP A 155 -19.10 17.90 -12.49
C ASP A 155 -18.37 18.95 -11.62
N VAL A 156 -17.33 19.59 -12.13
CA VAL A 156 -16.57 20.62 -11.40
C VAL A 156 -17.30 21.98 -11.39
N SER A 157 -18.12 22.24 -12.40
CA SER A 157 -18.87 23.51 -12.53
C SER A 157 -20.06 23.64 -11.58
N ILE A 158 -20.49 22.54 -10.94
CA ILE A 158 -21.69 22.54 -10.07
C ILE A 158 -21.33 22.79 -8.59
N ALA A 159 -20.05 22.74 -8.24
CA ALA A 159 -19.58 22.89 -6.86
C ALA A 159 -19.15 24.32 -6.47
N GLU A 160 -19.26 25.29 -7.38
CA GLU A 160 -18.86 26.69 -7.15
C GLU A 160 -20.03 27.71 -7.12
N ASP A 161 -21.30 27.27 -6.99
CA ASP A 161 -22.45 28.16 -6.77
C ASP A 161 -23.00 28.06 -5.35
#